data_20e7768abaaf6d99e80a0bc9a7c56adb
#
_entry.id   20e7768abaaf6d99e80a0bc9a7c56adb
#
_cell.length_a   1.000
_cell.length_b   1.000
_cell.length_c   1.000
_cell.angle_alpha   90.00
_cell.angle_beta   90.00
_cell.angle_gamma   90.00
#
_symmetry.space_group_name_H-M   'P 1'
#
loop_
_entity.id
_entity.type
_entity.pdbx_description
1 polymer ?
#
loop_
_entity_poly.entity_id
_entity_poly.type
_entity_poly.pdbx_seq_one_letter_code
_entity_poly.pdbx_strand_id
1 'polypeptide(L)'
;MNADPLPSLTKYFKCPDSILNFAVNEHLSTREGFFRLGADTVCYGRCSTERLSKEPGPDLLDASGNVQVNGTGVLLPFDPEEIVRNLRQERYAADCAQYRRNDTIIREFYYLLRPWMPLSFRKHLQRIYLKGWDKLSFPKWPVDRTVDHLLQQLMMLGLRSKGLESIPFIWFWPEGANACAIMTHDVEDNPGKLFCSQLMDLDESFGVPASFQIVPEVRYSVEPEFLEGIRKRGFEINVQDLNHDGRLFQEKATFESRVKKINRYGKEYQAVGFRSAILYRNQEWFDHLDFEYDMSVPSVAHLDPQRGGCCTVMPYFVGGLVELPVTMTQDHTLFNVMGDFTNSLWQQQIQFIHRHNGLMNFIVHPDYILRQQAQDAFKSLLGVLGRMRQEDNLWLALPRDVNRWWRQRDAMTLSFRGSEWCIEGEGSERARLAFASLKEDQLVYSLAEPGNAVHANELNTSGKN
;
A
#
# COMPACT_ATOMS: atom_id res chain seq x y z
N MET A 1 28.67 -16.40 -12.45
CA MET A 1 27.51 -16.07 -11.62
C MET A 1 26.33 -15.95 -12.56
N ASN A 2 25.32 -16.79 -12.42
CA ASN A 2 24.07 -16.60 -13.13
C ASN A 2 23.40 -15.38 -12.50
N ALA A 3 23.33 -14.29 -13.22
CA ALA A 3 22.64 -13.08 -12.79
C ALA A 3 21.20 -13.21 -13.28
N ASP A 4 20.29 -13.37 -12.35
CA ASP A 4 18.85 -13.41 -12.66
C ASP A 4 18.24 -11.99 -12.56
N PRO A 5 17.21 -11.70 -13.38
CA PRO A 5 16.46 -10.47 -13.19
C PRO A 5 15.82 -10.47 -11.79
N LEU A 6 15.69 -9.28 -11.17
CA LEU A 6 14.95 -9.11 -9.93
C LEU A 6 13.47 -8.78 -10.25
N PRO A 7 12.55 -9.75 -10.18
CA PRO A 7 11.15 -9.52 -10.55
C PRO A 7 10.47 -8.40 -9.77
N SER A 8 10.77 -8.26 -8.47
CA SER A 8 10.20 -7.17 -7.67
C SER A 8 10.64 -5.79 -8.16
N LEU A 9 11.91 -5.65 -8.57
CA LEU A 9 12.44 -4.39 -9.09
C LEU A 9 11.88 -4.07 -10.47
N THR A 10 11.92 -5.05 -11.40
CA THR A 10 11.48 -4.85 -12.78
C THR A 10 9.96 -4.68 -12.88
N LYS A 11 9.17 -5.34 -12.03
CA LYS A 11 7.73 -5.11 -11.91
C LYS A 11 7.40 -3.74 -11.31
N TYR A 12 8.14 -3.31 -10.29
CA TYR A 12 7.91 -2.01 -9.65
C TYR A 12 8.13 -0.86 -10.64
N PHE A 13 9.28 -0.86 -11.32
CA PHE A 13 9.62 0.19 -12.28
C PHE A 13 9.06 -0.06 -13.68
N LYS A 14 8.76 -1.31 -14.07
CA LYS A 14 8.48 -1.68 -15.46
C LYS A 14 9.57 -1.20 -16.40
N CYS A 15 10.81 -1.45 -16.00
CA CYS A 15 12.02 -1.23 -16.78
C CYS A 15 12.43 -2.52 -17.51
N PRO A 16 13.29 -2.44 -18.57
CA PRO A 16 13.75 -3.63 -19.26
C PRO A 16 14.59 -4.55 -18.36
N ASP A 17 14.26 -5.84 -18.36
CA ASP A 17 14.90 -6.87 -17.50
C ASP A 17 16.42 -7.03 -17.78
N SER A 18 16.84 -6.80 -19.02
CA SER A 18 18.22 -7.02 -19.46
C SER A 18 19.24 -5.98 -18.99
N ILE A 19 18.76 -4.85 -18.44
CA ILE A 19 19.64 -3.72 -18.09
C ILE A 19 20.35 -3.97 -16.75
N LEU A 20 19.70 -4.64 -15.80
CA LEU A 20 20.17 -4.80 -14.42
C LEU A 20 20.53 -6.25 -14.12
N ASN A 21 21.74 -6.46 -13.60
CA ASN A 21 22.24 -7.77 -13.22
C ASN A 21 22.52 -7.81 -11.70
N PHE A 22 21.78 -8.66 -11.01
CA PHE A 22 21.98 -8.91 -9.60
C PHE A 22 22.29 -10.39 -9.35
N ALA A 23 23.14 -10.64 -8.37
CA ALA A 23 23.40 -11.97 -7.85
C ALA A 23 23.26 -11.92 -6.32
N VAL A 24 22.83 -13.03 -5.75
CA VAL A 24 22.72 -13.20 -4.30
C VAL A 24 23.87 -14.05 -3.80
N ASN A 25 24.42 -13.73 -2.62
CA ASN A 25 25.44 -14.54 -1.99
C ASN A 25 24.91 -15.94 -1.69
N GLU A 26 25.65 -16.99 -2.05
CA GLU A 26 25.27 -18.39 -1.85
C GLU A 26 25.15 -18.79 -0.38
N HIS A 27 25.86 -18.07 0.50
CA HIS A 27 25.93 -18.36 1.95
C HIS A 27 25.09 -17.35 2.73
N LEU A 28 23.76 -17.55 2.75
CA LEU A 28 22.85 -16.80 3.61
C LEU A 28 22.70 -17.50 4.97
N SER A 29 22.33 -16.73 6.00
CA SER A 29 22.00 -17.25 7.32
C SER A 29 20.91 -18.33 7.26
N THR A 30 20.89 -19.25 8.20
CA THR A 30 19.85 -20.30 8.31
C THR A 30 18.54 -19.76 8.87
N ARG A 31 18.56 -18.60 9.54
CA ARG A 31 17.40 -17.97 10.18
C ARG A 31 17.18 -16.59 9.61
N GLU A 32 15.92 -16.20 9.52
CA GLU A 32 15.49 -14.85 9.23
C GLU A 32 15.68 -13.95 10.46
N GLY A 33 15.83 -12.65 10.21
CA GLY A 33 15.93 -11.64 11.24
C GLY A 33 16.05 -10.24 10.66
N PHE A 34 16.09 -9.25 11.55
CA PHE A 34 16.22 -7.85 11.17
C PHE A 34 17.69 -7.45 10.96
N PHE A 35 17.91 -6.68 9.91
CA PHE A 35 19.12 -5.96 9.58
C PHE A 35 18.77 -4.69 8.82
N ARG A 36 19.72 -3.88 8.42
CA ARG A 36 19.48 -2.69 7.59
C ARG A 36 20.37 -2.67 6.36
N LEU A 37 19.93 -1.98 5.35
CA LEU A 37 20.70 -1.62 4.16
C LEU A 37 20.89 -0.10 4.16
N GLY A 38 22.05 0.39 4.59
CA GLY A 38 22.28 1.80 4.85
C GLY A 38 21.56 2.34 6.09
N ALA A 39 21.35 3.66 6.15
CA ALA A 39 20.83 4.32 7.36
C ALA A 39 19.36 4.02 7.63
N ASP A 40 18.52 3.97 6.58
CA ASP A 40 17.07 4.11 6.71
C ASP A 40 16.25 2.90 6.22
N THR A 41 16.89 1.86 5.66
CA THR A 41 16.16 0.71 5.11
C THR A 41 16.26 -0.49 6.04
N VAL A 42 15.21 -0.74 6.80
CA VAL A 42 15.07 -1.94 7.64
C VAL A 42 14.65 -3.12 6.76
N CYS A 43 15.41 -4.21 6.83
CA CYS A 43 15.15 -5.45 6.12
C CYS A 43 14.80 -6.56 7.11
N TYR A 44 13.96 -7.51 6.70
CA TYR A 44 13.69 -8.74 7.44
C TYR A 44 13.77 -9.95 6.52
N GLY A 45 14.70 -10.86 6.82
CA GLY A 45 14.96 -12.07 6.06
C GLY A 45 16.32 -12.64 6.36
N ARG A 46 16.85 -13.46 5.45
CA ARG A 46 18.20 -14.06 5.55
C ARG A 46 19.24 -13.12 4.96
N CYS A 47 20.41 -13.09 5.60
CA CYS A 47 21.54 -12.29 5.15
C CYS A 47 22.84 -13.11 5.28
N SER A 48 23.89 -12.75 4.54
CA SER A 48 25.19 -13.43 4.60
C SER A 48 25.95 -13.22 5.91
N THR A 49 25.34 -12.58 6.89
CA THR A 49 25.88 -12.37 8.22
C THR A 49 25.09 -13.16 9.26
N GLU A 50 25.76 -13.69 10.29
CA GLU A 50 25.12 -14.52 11.32
C GLU A 50 24.46 -13.71 12.45
N ARG A 51 24.66 -12.38 12.50
CA ARG A 51 24.20 -11.52 13.61
C ARG A 51 22.93 -10.76 13.24
N LEU A 52 21.84 -11.49 13.00
CA LEU A 52 20.54 -10.87 12.75
C LEU A 52 19.77 -10.64 14.06
N SER A 53 19.11 -9.49 14.19
CA SER A 53 18.30 -9.18 15.35
C SER A 53 16.92 -9.84 15.24
N LYS A 54 16.34 -10.24 16.38
CA LYS A 54 14.94 -10.69 16.46
C LYS A 54 13.95 -9.54 16.55
N GLU A 55 14.43 -8.36 16.93
CA GLU A 55 13.61 -7.16 17.12
C GLU A 55 14.17 -6.02 16.27
N PRO A 56 13.33 -5.17 15.67
CA PRO A 56 13.79 -3.96 15.02
C PRO A 56 14.25 -2.93 16.07
N GLY A 57 15.30 -2.21 15.76
CA GLY A 57 15.87 -1.22 16.68
C GLY A 57 16.98 -0.40 16.04
N PRO A 58 17.61 0.52 16.80
CA PRO A 58 18.65 1.39 16.27
C PRO A 58 19.97 0.65 15.97
N ASP A 59 20.24 -0.46 16.68
CA ASP A 59 21.51 -1.19 16.61
C ASP A 59 21.49 -2.35 15.60
N LEU A 60 20.67 -2.24 14.55
CA LEU A 60 20.65 -3.25 13.49
C LEU A 60 21.98 -3.26 12.73
N LEU A 61 22.45 -4.47 12.42
CA LEU A 61 23.60 -4.66 11.55
C LEU A 61 23.36 -4.00 10.19
N ASP A 62 24.31 -3.22 9.72
CA ASP A 62 24.30 -2.63 8.39
C ASP A 62 24.96 -3.57 7.38
N ALA A 63 24.18 -4.13 6.48
CA ALA A 63 24.64 -5.02 5.43
C ALA A 63 25.19 -4.30 4.19
N SER A 64 25.14 -2.96 4.15
CA SER A 64 25.61 -2.19 2.98
C SER A 64 27.10 -2.39 2.70
N GLY A 65 27.92 -2.57 3.73
CA GLY A 65 29.34 -2.87 3.58
C GLY A 65 29.65 -4.23 2.94
N ASN A 66 28.67 -5.12 2.86
CA ASN A 66 28.81 -6.45 2.24
C ASN A 66 28.27 -6.47 0.78
N VAL A 67 27.71 -5.37 0.29
CA VAL A 67 27.31 -5.22 -1.11
C VAL A 67 28.56 -5.04 -1.97
N GLN A 68 28.71 -5.86 -3.00
CA GLN A 68 29.81 -5.73 -3.95
C GLN A 68 29.28 -5.27 -5.30
N VAL A 69 29.81 -4.16 -5.78
CA VAL A 69 29.46 -3.58 -7.09
C VAL A 69 30.68 -3.70 -7.99
N ASN A 70 30.49 -4.31 -9.15
CA ASN A 70 31.54 -4.44 -10.16
C ASN A 70 30.92 -4.12 -11.55
N GLY A 71 31.76 -3.96 -12.58
CA GLY A 71 31.31 -3.62 -13.95
C GLY A 71 30.40 -4.68 -14.61
N THR A 72 30.19 -5.83 -14.01
CA THR A 72 29.34 -6.91 -14.53
C THR A 72 27.99 -7.02 -13.80
N GLY A 73 27.87 -6.47 -12.58
CA GLY A 73 26.65 -6.53 -11.79
C GLY A 73 26.84 -6.19 -10.32
N VAL A 74 25.85 -6.53 -9.53
CA VAL A 74 25.80 -6.32 -8.08
C VAL A 74 25.66 -7.65 -7.38
N LEU A 75 26.53 -7.98 -6.43
CA LEU A 75 26.39 -9.10 -5.51
C LEU A 75 25.80 -8.60 -4.20
N LEU A 76 24.63 -9.11 -3.84
CA LEU A 76 23.91 -8.74 -2.64
C LEU A 76 24.12 -9.75 -1.50
N PRO A 77 24.25 -9.29 -0.24
CA PRO A 77 24.37 -10.15 0.93
C PRO A 77 23.03 -10.76 1.39
N PHE A 78 21.93 -10.52 0.69
CA PHE A 78 20.59 -11.02 0.98
C PHE A 78 19.79 -11.20 -0.34
N ASP A 79 18.72 -11.95 -0.29
CA ASP A 79 17.76 -12.07 -1.41
C ASP A 79 16.71 -10.95 -1.35
N PRO A 80 16.71 -9.98 -2.29
CA PRO A 80 15.73 -8.89 -2.30
C PRO A 80 14.28 -9.37 -2.46
N GLU A 81 14.05 -10.46 -3.20
CA GLU A 81 12.70 -11.01 -3.39
C GLU A 81 12.14 -11.56 -2.06
N GLU A 82 13.01 -12.20 -1.25
CA GLU A 82 12.65 -12.64 0.09
C GLU A 82 12.31 -11.44 0.98
N ILE A 83 13.14 -10.39 0.98
CA ILE A 83 12.92 -9.21 1.81
C ILE A 83 11.63 -8.49 1.44
N VAL A 84 11.41 -8.21 0.15
CA VAL A 84 10.18 -7.54 -0.33
C VAL A 84 8.94 -8.36 0.05
N ARG A 85 8.97 -9.67 -0.18
CA ARG A 85 7.87 -10.56 0.19
C ARG A 85 7.61 -10.56 1.69
N ASN A 86 8.67 -10.70 2.52
CA ASN A 86 8.55 -10.77 3.97
C ASN A 86 8.00 -9.46 4.56
N LEU A 87 8.39 -8.30 4.02
CA LEU A 87 7.88 -7.01 4.44
C LEU A 87 6.42 -6.82 4.01
N ARG A 88 6.09 -7.02 2.73
CA ARG A 88 4.72 -6.86 2.21
C ARG A 88 3.73 -7.80 2.88
N GLN A 89 4.13 -9.05 3.15
CA GLN A 89 3.30 -10.06 3.80
C GLN A 89 3.39 -10.02 5.33
N GLU A 90 4.09 -9.03 5.90
CA GLU A 90 4.19 -8.82 7.35
C GLU A 90 4.75 -10.03 8.12
N ARG A 91 5.59 -10.87 7.48
CA ARG A 91 6.17 -12.07 8.11
C ARG A 91 7.02 -11.72 9.33
N TYR A 92 7.66 -10.56 9.32
CA TYR A 92 8.41 -10.03 10.44
C TYR A 92 7.56 -9.87 11.72
N ALA A 93 6.25 -9.67 11.58
CA ALA A 93 5.38 -9.46 12.74
C ALA A 93 5.09 -10.75 13.51
N ALA A 94 5.18 -11.92 12.88
CA ALA A 94 4.93 -13.21 13.52
C ALA A 94 6.01 -13.57 14.56
N ASP A 95 7.28 -13.19 14.32
CA ASP A 95 8.42 -13.58 15.14
C ASP A 95 8.84 -12.52 16.16
N CYS A 96 8.38 -11.28 15.99
CA CYS A 96 8.79 -10.15 16.81
C CYS A 96 7.88 -9.98 18.05
N ALA A 97 8.49 -9.91 19.23
CA ALA A 97 7.78 -9.81 20.51
C ALA A 97 6.97 -8.51 20.65
N GLN A 98 7.42 -7.40 20.04
CA GLN A 98 6.69 -6.12 20.07
C GLN A 98 5.32 -6.18 19.37
N TYR A 99 5.11 -7.13 18.45
CA TYR A 99 3.82 -7.35 17.76
C TYR A 99 3.01 -8.48 18.40
N ARG A 100 3.65 -9.39 19.16
CA ARG A 100 2.97 -10.46 19.90
C ARG A 100 2.34 -9.86 21.15
N ARG A 101 1.03 -9.67 21.14
CA ARG A 101 0.26 -9.49 22.37
C ARG A 101 -0.48 -10.80 22.66
N ASN A 102 -0.37 -11.27 23.91
CA ASN A 102 -1.14 -12.44 24.41
C ASN A 102 -2.63 -12.09 24.55
N ASP A 103 -3.22 -11.52 23.52
CA ASP A 103 -4.48 -10.79 23.59
C ASP A 103 -5.69 -11.62 23.19
N THR A 104 -5.52 -12.89 22.82
CA THR A 104 -6.66 -13.71 22.38
C THR A 104 -7.76 -13.74 23.43
N ILE A 105 -7.41 -13.97 24.68
CA ILE A 105 -8.39 -14.01 25.79
C ILE A 105 -8.98 -12.62 26.07
N ILE A 106 -8.14 -11.59 26.11
CA ILE A 106 -8.59 -10.20 26.37
C ILE A 106 -9.47 -9.73 25.22
N ARG A 107 -9.13 -10.08 23.98
CA ARG A 107 -9.89 -9.75 22.77
C ARG A 107 -11.24 -10.45 22.75
N GLU A 108 -11.31 -11.75 23.08
CA GLU A 108 -12.56 -12.49 23.17
C GLU A 108 -13.46 -11.92 24.25
N PHE A 109 -12.92 -11.59 25.42
CA PHE A 109 -13.65 -10.94 26.50
C PHE A 109 -14.15 -9.55 26.10
N TYR A 110 -13.34 -8.77 25.40
CA TYR A 110 -13.74 -7.47 24.88
C TYR A 110 -14.90 -7.59 23.88
N TYR A 111 -14.81 -8.48 22.90
CA TYR A 111 -15.88 -8.66 21.92
C TYR A 111 -17.15 -9.26 22.51
N LEU A 112 -17.03 -10.11 23.52
CA LEU A 112 -18.18 -10.63 24.27
C LEU A 112 -18.92 -9.51 25.04
N LEU A 113 -18.18 -8.61 25.68
CA LEU A 113 -18.74 -7.52 26.47
C LEU A 113 -19.08 -6.26 25.67
N ARG A 114 -18.51 -6.10 24.47
CA ARG A 114 -18.64 -4.91 23.61
C ARG A 114 -20.09 -4.43 23.40
N PRO A 115 -21.09 -5.31 23.19
CA PRO A 115 -22.48 -4.88 23.02
C PRO A 115 -23.07 -4.16 24.24
N TRP A 116 -22.56 -4.48 25.44
CA TRP A 116 -23.04 -3.96 26.70
C TRP A 116 -22.25 -2.74 27.22
N MET A 117 -21.12 -2.44 26.58
CA MET A 117 -20.24 -1.36 27.02
C MET A 117 -20.62 -0.01 26.37
N PRO A 118 -20.75 1.07 27.18
CA PRO A 118 -20.91 2.42 26.66
C PRO A 118 -19.76 2.83 25.75
N LEU A 119 -20.04 3.68 24.76
CA LEU A 119 -19.06 4.14 23.78
C LEU A 119 -17.82 4.79 24.42
N SER A 120 -18.00 5.60 25.46
CA SER A 120 -16.92 6.24 26.22
C SER A 120 -15.97 5.24 26.86
N PHE A 121 -16.52 4.14 27.41
CA PHE A 121 -15.73 3.09 28.04
C PHE A 121 -14.94 2.28 26.98
N ARG A 122 -15.55 1.98 25.82
CA ARG A 122 -14.87 1.34 24.70
C ARG A 122 -13.68 2.16 24.22
N LYS A 123 -13.85 3.48 24.04
CA LYS A 123 -12.76 4.39 23.66
C LYS A 123 -11.63 4.42 24.70
N HIS A 124 -11.97 4.36 25.98
CA HIS A 124 -10.96 4.32 27.05
C HIS A 124 -10.15 3.01 27.01
N LEU A 125 -10.81 1.86 26.82
CA LEU A 125 -10.14 0.56 26.67
C LEU A 125 -9.27 0.50 25.43
N GLN A 126 -9.72 1.05 24.31
CA GLN A 126 -8.90 1.13 23.08
C GLN A 126 -7.63 1.96 23.31
N ARG A 127 -7.71 3.11 23.98
CA ARG A 127 -6.53 3.92 24.32
C ARG A 127 -5.54 3.18 25.21
N ILE A 128 -6.03 2.42 26.19
CA ILE A 128 -5.16 1.57 27.04
C ILE A 128 -4.53 0.45 26.20
N TYR A 129 -5.31 -0.19 25.33
CA TYR A 129 -4.84 -1.27 24.48
C TYR A 129 -3.75 -0.81 23.50
N LEU A 130 -3.91 0.38 22.94
CA LEU A 130 -2.97 0.97 21.98
C LEU A 130 -1.80 1.71 22.65
N LYS A 131 -1.74 1.75 23.99
CA LYS A 131 -0.65 2.41 24.72
C LYS A 131 0.73 1.85 24.31
N GLY A 132 1.68 2.74 24.06
CA GLY A 132 3.05 2.39 23.66
C GLY A 132 3.24 2.17 22.15
N TRP A 133 2.25 2.55 21.33
CA TRP A 133 2.36 2.55 19.89
C TRP A 133 3.51 3.44 19.37
N ASP A 134 3.77 4.54 20.06
CA ASP A 134 4.82 5.53 19.83
C ASP A 134 6.24 5.00 20.09
N LYS A 135 6.35 3.84 20.74
CA LYS A 135 7.62 3.14 21.02
C LYS A 135 7.99 2.11 19.95
N LEU A 136 7.07 1.83 19.02
CA LEU A 136 7.36 0.92 17.92
C LEU A 136 8.31 1.59 16.93
N SER A 137 9.49 0.99 16.75
CA SER A 137 10.54 1.54 15.89
C SER A 137 10.34 1.24 14.41
N PHE A 138 9.56 0.18 14.10
CA PHE A 138 9.27 -0.28 12.74
C PHE A 138 7.89 -0.96 12.70
N PRO A 139 7.10 -0.83 11.60
CA PRO A 139 7.27 0.14 10.50
C PRO A 139 7.27 1.60 10.98
N LYS A 140 7.77 2.53 10.17
CA LYS A 140 7.90 3.95 10.55
C LYS A 140 6.56 4.67 10.44
N TRP A 141 6.01 5.06 11.58
CA TRP A 141 4.76 5.83 11.61
C TRP A 141 5.00 7.32 11.26
N PRO A 142 4.10 8.06 10.58
CA PRO A 142 2.77 7.66 10.14
C PRO A 142 2.70 7.02 8.76
N VAL A 143 3.78 6.93 8.01
CA VAL A 143 3.87 6.29 6.69
C VAL A 143 5.20 5.56 6.59
N ASP A 144 5.15 4.29 6.23
CA ASP A 144 6.34 3.51 5.91
C ASP A 144 6.43 3.21 4.42
N ARG A 145 7.60 3.39 3.84
CA ARG A 145 7.92 3.10 2.44
C ARG A 145 9.23 2.32 2.30
N THR A 146 9.53 1.50 3.28
CA THR A 146 10.79 0.75 3.32
C THR A 146 10.97 -0.13 2.09
N VAL A 147 9.91 -0.79 1.61
CA VAL A 147 9.96 -1.59 0.38
C VAL A 147 10.28 -0.72 -0.83
N ASP A 148 9.59 0.43 -0.97
CA ASP A 148 9.82 1.35 -2.08
C ASP A 148 11.25 1.90 -2.05
N HIS A 149 11.76 2.21 -0.86
CA HIS A 149 13.11 2.71 -0.66
C HIS A 149 14.16 1.63 -0.97
N LEU A 150 13.94 0.37 -0.56
CA LEU A 150 14.80 -0.75 -0.93
C LEU A 150 14.91 -0.89 -2.46
N LEU A 151 13.77 -0.86 -3.16
CA LEU A 151 13.75 -0.97 -4.62
C LEU A 151 14.46 0.22 -5.29
N GLN A 152 14.33 1.42 -4.74
CA GLN A 152 15.10 2.60 -5.20
C GLN A 152 16.60 2.43 -4.98
N GLN A 153 17.04 1.91 -3.84
CA GLN A 153 18.45 1.63 -3.58
C GLN A 153 19.01 0.56 -4.54
N LEU A 154 18.25 -0.50 -4.82
CA LEU A 154 18.64 -1.50 -5.81
C LEU A 154 18.77 -0.89 -7.21
N MET A 155 17.84 -0.01 -7.62
CA MET A 155 17.96 0.71 -8.89
C MET A 155 19.23 1.55 -8.93
N MET A 156 19.57 2.27 -7.86
CA MET A 156 20.82 3.06 -7.78
C MET A 156 22.07 2.18 -7.89
N LEU A 157 22.09 1.03 -7.22
CA LEU A 157 23.19 0.07 -7.31
C LEU A 157 23.34 -0.46 -8.74
N GLY A 158 22.24 -0.76 -9.40
CA GLY A 158 22.22 -1.18 -10.81
C GLY A 158 22.77 -0.12 -11.74
N LEU A 159 22.34 1.13 -11.61
CA LEU A 159 22.85 2.27 -12.38
C LEU A 159 24.39 2.41 -12.21
N ARG A 160 24.86 2.39 -10.96
CA ARG A 160 26.29 2.48 -10.65
C ARG A 160 27.09 1.32 -11.22
N SER A 161 26.59 0.08 -11.12
CA SER A 161 27.30 -1.11 -11.60
C SER A 161 27.53 -1.11 -13.10
N LYS A 162 26.64 -0.49 -13.84
CA LYS A 162 26.68 -0.41 -15.30
C LYS A 162 27.24 0.91 -15.83
N GLY A 163 27.51 1.88 -14.95
CA GLY A 163 27.91 3.23 -15.36
C GLY A 163 26.85 3.95 -16.19
N LEU A 164 25.57 3.65 -15.95
CA LEU A 164 24.45 4.26 -16.67
C LEU A 164 24.04 5.57 -16.00
N GLU A 165 23.79 6.59 -16.80
CA GLU A 165 23.25 7.87 -16.31
C GLU A 165 21.78 7.77 -15.96
N SER A 166 21.00 6.98 -16.75
CA SER A 166 19.59 6.79 -16.53
C SER A 166 19.10 5.42 -17.02
N ILE A 167 17.95 4.99 -16.49
CA ILE A 167 17.22 3.80 -16.94
C ILE A 167 15.79 4.20 -17.27
N PRO A 168 15.28 3.85 -18.47
CA PRO A 168 13.90 4.09 -18.84
C PRO A 168 12.95 3.15 -18.09
N PHE A 169 11.77 3.65 -17.75
CA PHE A 169 10.73 2.85 -17.11
C PHE A 169 9.33 3.41 -17.43
N ILE A 170 8.28 2.60 -17.23
CA ILE A 170 6.90 3.05 -17.37
C ILE A 170 6.48 3.76 -16.07
N TRP A 171 6.07 5.03 -16.18
CA TRP A 171 5.65 5.83 -15.03
C TRP A 171 4.56 5.13 -14.20
N PHE A 172 4.50 5.44 -12.92
CA PHE A 172 3.62 4.77 -11.97
C PHE A 172 2.13 4.98 -12.25
N TRP A 173 1.73 6.19 -12.63
CA TRP A 173 0.34 6.59 -12.76
C TRP A 173 -0.01 7.01 -14.18
N PRO A 174 -1.30 6.87 -14.58
CA PRO A 174 -1.70 7.22 -15.94
C PRO A 174 -1.49 8.69 -16.21
N GLU A 175 -1.23 9.03 -17.48
CA GLU A 175 -1.10 10.39 -17.99
C GLU A 175 0.00 11.22 -17.31
N GLY A 176 0.92 10.55 -16.59
CA GLY A 176 2.02 11.19 -15.88
C GLY A 176 1.59 11.85 -14.57
N ALA A 177 0.47 11.43 -13.97
CA ALA A 177 0.04 11.95 -12.68
C ALA A 177 1.12 11.76 -11.62
N ASN A 178 1.31 12.75 -10.76
CA ASN A 178 2.38 12.76 -9.76
C ASN A 178 2.15 11.75 -8.63
N ALA A 179 0.89 11.55 -8.25
CA ALA A 179 0.46 10.59 -7.23
C ALA A 179 -0.99 10.19 -7.50
N CYS A 180 -1.49 9.21 -6.76
CA CYS A 180 -2.88 8.76 -6.83
C CYS A 180 -3.55 8.90 -5.47
N ALA A 181 -4.87 9.20 -5.45
CA ALA A 181 -5.67 9.12 -4.25
C ALA A 181 -7.01 8.43 -4.52
N ILE A 182 -7.41 7.57 -3.57
CA ILE A 182 -8.71 6.90 -3.52
C ILE A 182 -9.40 7.23 -2.20
N MET A 183 -10.70 7.55 -2.28
CA MET A 183 -11.56 7.77 -1.13
C MET A 183 -12.44 6.54 -0.92
N THR A 184 -12.46 6.02 0.31
CA THR A 184 -13.26 4.84 0.65
C THR A 184 -14.08 5.07 1.91
N HIS A 185 -15.34 4.61 1.90
CA HIS A 185 -16.29 4.79 2.99
C HIS A 185 -16.73 3.44 3.54
N ASP A 186 -16.32 3.14 4.78
CA ASP A 186 -16.69 1.91 5.45
C ASP A 186 -18.04 2.08 6.16
N VAL A 187 -19.09 1.45 5.60
CA VAL A 187 -20.46 1.54 6.12
C VAL A 187 -20.70 0.43 7.13
N GLU A 188 -20.56 0.74 8.44
CA GLU A 188 -20.51 -0.28 9.48
C GLU A 188 -21.77 -0.38 10.32
N ASP A 189 -22.66 0.60 10.27
CA ASP A 189 -23.91 0.60 11.04
C ASP A 189 -25.06 1.32 10.30
N ASN A 190 -26.26 1.24 10.90
CA ASN A 190 -27.42 1.84 10.29
C ASN A 190 -27.41 3.39 10.28
N PRO A 191 -26.94 4.11 11.32
CA PRO A 191 -26.72 5.55 11.25
C PRO A 191 -25.81 5.96 10.09
N GLY A 192 -24.68 5.26 9.89
CA GLY A 192 -23.77 5.49 8.76
C GLY A 192 -24.45 5.25 7.41
N LYS A 193 -25.20 4.14 7.27
CA LYS A 193 -25.98 3.86 6.05
C LYS A 193 -26.95 5.00 5.72
N LEU A 194 -27.69 5.51 6.69
CA LEU A 194 -28.63 6.61 6.50
C LEU A 194 -27.95 7.92 6.10
N PHE A 195 -26.69 8.11 6.48
CA PHE A 195 -25.91 9.30 6.14
C PHE A 195 -25.22 9.21 4.76
N CYS A 196 -25.16 8.04 4.13
CA CYS A 196 -24.46 7.85 2.85
C CYS A 196 -24.90 8.82 1.76
N SER A 197 -26.20 9.17 1.66
CA SER A 197 -26.67 10.13 0.67
C SER A 197 -26.03 11.50 0.85
N GLN A 198 -25.96 12.01 2.08
CA GLN A 198 -25.36 13.30 2.39
C GLN A 198 -23.83 13.24 2.21
N LEU A 199 -23.20 12.10 2.48
CA LEU A 199 -21.78 11.89 2.25
C LEU A 199 -21.44 11.95 0.77
N MET A 200 -22.25 11.28 -0.07
CA MET A 200 -22.13 11.38 -1.54
C MET A 200 -22.30 12.83 -2.04
N ASP A 201 -23.22 13.63 -1.44
CA ASP A 201 -23.37 15.06 -1.77
C ASP A 201 -22.08 15.84 -1.46
N LEU A 202 -21.41 15.52 -0.36
CA LEU A 202 -20.13 16.14 0.00
C LEU A 202 -19.04 15.76 -1.01
N ASP A 203 -18.87 14.48 -1.31
CA ASP A 203 -17.84 14.02 -2.26
C ASP A 203 -18.05 14.63 -3.65
N GLU A 204 -19.27 14.62 -4.16
CA GLU A 204 -19.62 15.22 -5.45
C GLU A 204 -19.36 16.73 -5.49
N SER A 205 -19.63 17.44 -4.39
CA SER A 205 -19.43 18.90 -4.32
C SER A 205 -17.96 19.31 -4.47
N PHE A 206 -17.02 18.40 -4.17
CA PHE A 206 -15.58 18.57 -4.36
C PHE A 206 -15.04 17.78 -5.56
N GLY A 207 -15.89 17.03 -6.29
CA GLY A 207 -15.51 16.21 -7.43
C GLY A 207 -14.58 15.04 -7.06
N VAL A 208 -14.72 14.50 -5.85
CA VAL A 208 -13.95 13.36 -5.36
C VAL A 208 -14.72 12.07 -5.61
N PRO A 209 -14.25 11.17 -6.48
CA PRO A 209 -14.86 9.84 -6.63
C PRO A 209 -14.58 9.00 -5.40
N ALA A 210 -15.55 8.20 -4.95
CA ALA A 210 -15.41 7.36 -3.77
C ALA A 210 -16.02 5.97 -3.94
N SER A 211 -15.64 5.05 -3.08
CA SER A 211 -16.23 3.71 -2.97
C SER A 211 -16.82 3.46 -1.59
N PHE A 212 -17.92 2.72 -1.55
CA PHE A 212 -18.62 2.34 -0.33
C PHE A 212 -18.38 0.85 -0.04
N GLN A 213 -17.83 0.57 1.14
CA GLN A 213 -17.55 -0.77 1.63
C GLN A 213 -18.76 -1.23 2.45
N ILE A 214 -19.51 -2.19 1.92
CA ILE A 214 -20.81 -2.61 2.45
C ILE A 214 -20.65 -3.89 3.26
N VAL A 215 -21.11 -3.88 4.53
CA VAL A 215 -21.20 -5.08 5.37
C VAL A 215 -22.48 -5.86 5.01
N PRO A 216 -22.39 -7.09 4.48
CA PRO A 216 -23.56 -7.80 3.95
C PRO A 216 -24.57 -8.29 4.99
N GLU A 217 -24.10 -8.72 6.16
CA GLU A 217 -24.95 -9.40 7.17
C GLU A 217 -24.88 -8.69 8.54
N VAL A 218 -25.98 -8.79 9.31
CA VAL A 218 -26.08 -8.49 10.75
C VAL A 218 -26.09 -6.99 11.12
N ARG A 219 -25.33 -6.13 10.45
CA ARG A 219 -25.12 -4.74 10.91
C ARG A 219 -26.30 -3.82 10.59
N TYR A 220 -26.87 -4.00 9.42
CA TYR A 220 -28.05 -3.29 8.90
C TYR A 220 -28.62 -4.11 7.73
N SER A 221 -29.82 -3.77 7.27
CA SER A 221 -30.35 -4.36 6.03
C SER A 221 -29.73 -3.69 4.80
N VAL A 222 -29.45 -4.49 3.78
CA VAL A 222 -28.90 -4.01 2.51
C VAL A 222 -29.95 -4.21 1.43
N GLU A 223 -30.76 -3.16 1.18
CA GLU A 223 -31.80 -3.19 0.15
C GLU A 223 -31.18 -2.95 -1.24
N PRO A 224 -31.73 -3.57 -2.30
CA PRO A 224 -31.27 -3.33 -3.67
C PRO A 224 -31.28 -1.85 -4.05
N GLU A 225 -32.29 -1.09 -3.59
CA GLU A 225 -32.46 0.34 -3.86
C GLU A 225 -31.31 1.17 -3.27
N PHE A 226 -30.79 0.78 -2.10
CA PHE A 226 -29.62 1.42 -1.49
C PHE A 226 -28.39 1.28 -2.38
N LEU A 227 -28.10 0.05 -2.82
CA LEU A 227 -26.95 -0.21 -3.70
C LEU A 227 -27.11 0.48 -5.06
N GLU A 228 -28.32 0.45 -5.62
CA GLU A 228 -28.61 1.10 -6.89
C GLU A 228 -28.47 2.63 -6.78
N GLY A 229 -28.87 3.22 -5.64
CA GLY A 229 -28.71 4.65 -5.36
C GLY A 229 -27.24 5.08 -5.40
N ILE A 230 -26.33 4.28 -4.82
CA ILE A 230 -24.88 4.52 -4.85
C ILE A 230 -24.36 4.45 -6.31
N ARG A 231 -24.71 3.39 -7.05
CA ARG A 231 -24.24 3.20 -8.43
C ARG A 231 -24.72 4.28 -9.39
N LYS A 232 -25.99 4.69 -9.29
CA LYS A 232 -26.57 5.73 -10.15
C LYS A 232 -25.83 7.06 -10.05
N ARG A 233 -25.20 7.31 -8.92
CA ARG A 233 -24.38 8.50 -8.68
C ARG A 233 -22.91 8.30 -9.11
N GLY A 234 -22.55 7.16 -9.68
CA GLY A 234 -21.19 6.88 -10.17
C GLY A 234 -20.21 6.39 -9.11
N PHE A 235 -20.66 6.19 -7.87
CA PHE A 235 -19.84 5.64 -6.80
C PHE A 235 -19.66 4.13 -6.95
N GLU A 236 -18.57 3.61 -6.38
CA GLU A 236 -18.26 2.18 -6.40
C GLU A 236 -18.78 1.48 -5.14
N ILE A 237 -19.17 0.21 -5.28
CA ILE A 237 -19.57 -0.65 -4.16
C ILE A 237 -18.57 -1.78 -4.05
N ASN A 238 -18.12 -2.02 -2.82
CA ASN A 238 -17.27 -3.15 -2.46
C ASN A 238 -17.82 -3.91 -1.25
N VAL A 239 -17.31 -5.10 -0.99
CA VAL A 239 -17.72 -5.91 0.16
C VAL A 239 -16.76 -5.69 1.32
N GLN A 240 -17.33 -5.41 2.50
CA GLN A 240 -16.58 -5.34 3.76
C GLN A 240 -16.91 -6.53 4.65
N ASP A 241 -15.99 -7.52 4.74
CA ASP A 241 -16.17 -8.73 5.56
C ASP A 241 -17.52 -9.42 5.26
N LEU A 242 -18.05 -10.21 6.20
CA LEU A 242 -19.38 -10.79 6.14
C LEU A 242 -20.34 -10.05 7.10
N ASN A 243 -19.92 -9.88 8.36
CA ASN A 243 -20.76 -9.35 9.45
C ASN A 243 -20.01 -8.40 10.38
N HIS A 244 -18.80 -8.04 10.04
CA HIS A 244 -17.95 -7.10 10.77
C HIS A 244 -17.74 -7.44 12.25
N ASP A 245 -17.59 -8.73 12.59
CA ASP A 245 -17.32 -9.17 13.95
C ASP A 245 -15.84 -9.29 14.31
N GLY A 246 -14.93 -9.06 13.33
CA GLY A 246 -13.49 -9.14 13.50
C GLY A 246 -12.93 -10.55 13.64
N ARG A 247 -13.69 -11.58 13.23
CA ARG A 247 -13.30 -12.99 13.38
C ARG A 247 -12.92 -13.68 12.08
N LEU A 248 -13.03 -13.01 10.95
CA LEU A 248 -12.81 -13.63 9.62
C LEU A 248 -11.45 -14.32 9.54
N PHE A 249 -10.39 -13.67 9.99
CA PHE A 249 -9.01 -14.15 9.89
C PHE A 249 -8.46 -14.78 11.19
N GLN A 250 -9.33 -15.09 12.18
CA GLN A 250 -8.88 -15.72 13.43
C GLN A 250 -8.50 -17.18 13.25
N GLU A 251 -9.33 -17.92 12.52
CA GLU A 251 -9.17 -19.36 12.30
C GLU A 251 -9.49 -19.71 10.85
N LYS A 252 -8.70 -20.62 10.27
CA LYS A 252 -8.84 -21.00 8.88
C LYS A 252 -10.22 -21.61 8.57
N ALA A 253 -10.76 -22.41 9.48
CA ALA A 253 -12.09 -23.02 9.31
C ALA A 253 -13.21 -21.96 9.27
N THR A 254 -13.12 -20.93 10.10
CA THR A 254 -14.04 -19.78 10.08
C THR A 254 -13.94 -19.03 8.77
N PHE A 255 -12.72 -18.77 8.31
CA PHE A 255 -12.47 -18.11 7.03
C PHE A 255 -13.05 -18.92 5.85
N GLU A 256 -12.72 -20.20 5.73
CA GLU A 256 -13.21 -21.08 4.66
C GLU A 256 -14.73 -21.21 4.61
N SER A 257 -15.38 -21.14 5.77
CA SER A 257 -16.85 -21.11 5.87
C SER A 257 -17.45 -19.80 5.37
N ARG A 258 -16.84 -18.67 5.75
CA ARG A 258 -17.37 -17.31 5.45
C ARG A 258 -17.03 -16.83 4.05
N VAL A 259 -15.84 -17.17 3.54
CA VAL A 259 -15.38 -16.71 2.23
C VAL A 259 -16.33 -17.07 1.10
N LYS A 260 -16.98 -18.24 1.18
CA LYS A 260 -17.99 -18.66 0.18
C LYS A 260 -19.19 -17.71 0.11
N LYS A 261 -19.64 -17.22 1.26
CA LYS A 261 -20.72 -16.23 1.33
C LYS A 261 -20.23 -14.85 0.86
N ILE A 262 -19.03 -14.43 1.29
CA ILE A 262 -18.40 -13.18 0.89
C ILE A 262 -18.30 -13.12 -0.64
N ASN A 263 -17.77 -14.16 -1.28
CA ASN A 263 -17.65 -14.27 -2.73
C ASN A 263 -19.03 -14.22 -3.43
N ARG A 264 -20.07 -14.82 -2.83
CA ARG A 264 -21.44 -14.70 -3.34
C ARG A 264 -21.94 -13.28 -3.28
N TYR A 265 -21.76 -12.57 -2.16
CA TYR A 265 -22.13 -11.16 -2.05
C TYR A 265 -21.33 -10.26 -3.00
N GLY A 266 -20.06 -10.58 -3.27
CA GLY A 266 -19.29 -9.91 -4.31
C GLY A 266 -20.01 -9.94 -5.65
N LYS A 267 -20.50 -11.11 -6.06
CA LYS A 267 -21.27 -11.28 -7.31
C LYS A 267 -22.64 -10.57 -7.25
N GLU A 268 -23.38 -10.73 -6.16
CA GLU A 268 -24.68 -10.07 -5.96
C GLU A 268 -24.58 -8.55 -6.00
N TYR A 269 -23.54 -8.00 -5.38
CA TYR A 269 -23.29 -6.56 -5.33
C TYR A 269 -22.49 -6.05 -6.53
N GLN A 270 -22.12 -6.90 -7.49
CA GLN A 270 -21.24 -6.56 -8.61
C GLN A 270 -19.98 -5.82 -8.12
N ALA A 271 -19.47 -6.26 -6.99
CA ALA A 271 -18.30 -5.71 -6.32
C ALA A 271 -17.05 -6.47 -6.77
N VAL A 272 -16.01 -5.74 -7.12
CA VAL A 272 -14.72 -6.32 -7.53
C VAL A 272 -13.62 -6.11 -6.48
N GLY A 273 -13.91 -5.35 -5.43
CA GLY A 273 -13.00 -5.08 -4.31
C GLY A 273 -13.51 -5.63 -2.99
N PHE A 274 -12.56 -5.93 -2.12
CA PHE A 274 -12.79 -6.44 -0.77
C PHE A 274 -12.07 -5.58 0.27
N ARG A 275 -12.63 -5.53 1.48
CA ARG A 275 -12.01 -5.02 2.71
C ARG A 275 -12.38 -5.88 3.90
N SER A 276 -11.42 -6.20 4.75
CA SER A 276 -11.66 -6.90 6.00
C SER A 276 -12.16 -5.95 7.10
N ALA A 277 -12.93 -6.49 8.03
CA ALA A 277 -13.31 -5.77 9.24
C ALA A 277 -12.07 -5.45 10.10
N ILE A 278 -12.00 -4.20 10.59
CA ILE A 278 -10.96 -3.76 11.54
C ILE A 278 -9.54 -3.94 10.98
N LEU A 279 -9.40 -4.09 9.67
CA LEU A 279 -8.16 -4.40 8.96
C LEU A 279 -7.43 -5.66 9.49
N TYR A 280 -8.15 -6.62 10.09
CA TYR A 280 -7.60 -7.95 10.38
C TYR A 280 -7.35 -8.69 9.09
N ARG A 281 -6.17 -9.32 8.96
CA ARG A 281 -5.70 -9.88 7.70
C ARG A 281 -4.78 -11.07 7.88
N ASN A 282 -4.84 -11.96 6.91
CA ASN A 282 -3.85 -13.00 6.67
C ASN A 282 -3.70 -13.14 5.15
N GLN A 283 -2.68 -12.51 4.58
CA GLN A 283 -2.47 -12.44 3.15
C GLN A 283 -2.25 -13.82 2.49
N GLU A 284 -1.84 -14.84 3.26
CA GLU A 284 -1.72 -16.23 2.75
C GLU A 284 -3.06 -16.85 2.38
N TRP A 285 -4.18 -16.29 2.86
CA TRP A 285 -5.52 -16.80 2.56
C TRP A 285 -6.24 -16.00 1.48
N PHE A 286 -5.64 -14.95 0.96
CA PHE A 286 -6.27 -14.04 -0.01
C PHE A 286 -6.62 -14.72 -1.34
N ASP A 287 -5.91 -15.77 -1.74
CA ASP A 287 -6.22 -16.55 -2.96
C ASP A 287 -7.61 -17.21 -2.95
N HIS A 288 -8.27 -17.29 -1.79
CA HIS A 288 -9.65 -17.79 -1.68
C HIS A 288 -10.72 -16.71 -1.88
N LEU A 289 -10.34 -15.43 -1.92
CA LEU A 289 -11.21 -14.30 -2.18
C LEU A 289 -11.40 -14.14 -3.70
N ASP A 290 -12.67 -14.23 -4.17
CA ASP A 290 -13.04 -14.10 -5.58
C ASP A 290 -13.27 -12.61 -5.92
N PHE A 291 -12.22 -11.79 -5.73
CA PHE A 291 -12.20 -10.36 -6.00
C PHE A 291 -10.98 -10.00 -6.84
N GLU A 292 -10.98 -8.83 -7.46
CA GLU A 292 -9.84 -8.35 -8.25
C GLU A 292 -8.79 -7.64 -7.38
N TYR A 293 -9.23 -6.98 -6.30
CA TYR A 293 -8.35 -6.26 -5.40
C TYR A 293 -8.82 -6.30 -3.94
N ASP A 294 -7.88 -6.07 -3.04
CA ASP A 294 -8.09 -5.91 -1.60
C ASP A 294 -7.60 -4.54 -1.12
N MET A 295 -8.16 -4.07 -0.02
CA MET A 295 -7.78 -2.81 0.64
C MET A 295 -7.70 -3.00 2.16
N SER A 296 -7.16 -4.14 2.62
CA SER A 296 -7.14 -4.48 4.05
C SER A 296 -5.78 -4.32 4.70
N VAL A 297 -4.70 -4.15 3.93
CA VAL A 297 -3.34 -4.12 4.48
C VAL A 297 -2.87 -2.67 4.64
N PRO A 298 -2.66 -2.16 5.87
CA PRO A 298 -2.10 -0.84 6.06
C PRO A 298 -0.60 -0.79 5.75
N SER A 299 -0.13 0.36 5.30
CA SER A 299 1.32 0.65 5.21
C SER A 299 1.97 0.57 6.60
N VAL A 300 1.30 1.12 7.61
CA VAL A 300 1.68 1.10 9.03
C VAL A 300 0.44 0.92 9.90
N ALA A 301 0.45 -0.06 10.79
CA ALA A 301 -0.66 -0.42 11.66
C ALA A 301 -0.38 -0.26 13.17
N HIS A 302 0.31 0.80 13.60
CA HIS A 302 0.66 1.01 15.00
C HIS A 302 -0.55 1.25 15.90
N LEU A 303 -1.55 1.96 15.40
CA LEU A 303 -2.77 2.33 16.11
C LEU A 303 -3.96 1.44 15.73
N ASP A 304 -3.70 0.33 15.05
CA ASP A 304 -4.67 -0.69 14.70
C ASP A 304 -4.58 -1.90 15.64
N PRO A 305 -5.65 -2.67 15.80
CA PRO A 305 -5.64 -3.86 16.67
C PRO A 305 -4.65 -4.94 16.21
N GLN A 306 -4.52 -5.19 14.91
CA GLN A 306 -3.45 -6.01 14.34
C GLN A 306 -2.31 -5.10 13.93
N ARG A 307 -1.20 -5.17 14.65
CA ARG A 307 0.00 -4.39 14.37
C ARG A 307 0.77 -4.96 13.17
N GLY A 308 1.66 -4.17 12.61
CA GLY A 308 2.46 -4.51 11.44
C GLY A 308 2.38 -3.43 10.36
N GLY A 309 2.32 -3.86 9.12
CA GLY A 309 2.19 -3.03 7.92
C GLY A 309 2.98 -3.58 6.75
N CYS A 310 2.53 -3.33 5.52
CA CYS A 310 3.18 -3.82 4.32
C CYS A 310 4.39 -2.98 3.86
N CYS A 311 4.71 -1.91 4.57
CA CYS A 311 5.90 -1.08 4.36
C CYS A 311 6.05 -0.52 2.94
N THR A 312 4.93 -0.25 2.25
CA THR A 312 4.90 0.35 0.91
C THR A 312 3.73 1.32 0.78
N VAL A 313 3.91 2.31 -0.08
CA VAL A 313 2.84 3.24 -0.49
C VAL A 313 2.37 2.98 -1.93
N MET A 314 2.82 1.88 -2.53
CA MET A 314 2.46 1.51 -3.90
C MET A 314 1.60 0.25 -3.90
N PRO A 315 0.66 0.11 -4.86
CA PRO A 315 -0.05 -1.15 -5.03
C PRO A 315 0.91 -2.31 -5.32
N TYR A 316 0.52 -3.52 -4.91
CA TYR A 316 1.30 -4.72 -5.19
C TYR A 316 0.40 -5.95 -5.35
N PHE A 317 0.93 -6.99 -5.97
CA PHE A 317 0.19 -8.24 -6.16
C PHE A 317 0.36 -9.18 -4.96
N VAL A 318 -0.75 -9.78 -4.52
CA VAL A 318 -0.81 -10.90 -3.59
C VAL A 318 -1.56 -12.03 -4.30
N GLY A 319 -0.82 -13.00 -4.82
CA GLY A 319 -1.41 -13.99 -5.73
C GLY A 319 -2.06 -13.32 -6.95
N GLY A 320 -3.34 -13.58 -7.18
CA GLY A 320 -4.13 -12.97 -8.24
C GLY A 320 -4.74 -11.60 -7.90
N LEU A 321 -4.71 -11.19 -6.63
CA LEU A 321 -5.28 -9.91 -6.16
C LEU A 321 -4.26 -8.77 -6.26
N VAL A 322 -4.76 -7.56 -6.49
CA VAL A 322 -3.98 -6.33 -6.26
C VAL A 322 -4.30 -5.81 -4.86
N GLU A 323 -3.32 -5.70 -4.00
CA GLU A 323 -3.46 -4.96 -2.76
C GLU A 323 -3.30 -3.47 -3.03
N LEU A 324 -4.29 -2.67 -2.62
CA LEU A 324 -4.26 -1.21 -2.58
C LEU A 324 -4.05 -0.78 -1.12
N PRO A 325 -2.81 -0.64 -0.65
CA PRO A 325 -2.53 -0.49 0.78
C PRO A 325 -3.20 0.73 1.39
N VAL A 326 -3.67 0.58 2.63
CA VAL A 326 -4.19 1.71 3.43
C VAL A 326 -2.99 2.53 3.90
N THR A 327 -2.80 3.70 3.33
CA THR A 327 -1.62 4.55 3.56
C THR A 327 -1.91 5.78 4.40
N MET A 328 -3.19 6.10 4.57
CA MET A 328 -3.63 7.25 5.35
C MET A 328 -4.20 6.80 6.70
N THR A 329 -3.95 7.58 7.74
CA THR A 329 -4.55 7.32 9.06
C THR A 329 -6.07 7.43 8.96
N GLN A 330 -6.79 6.41 9.47
CA GLN A 330 -8.25 6.36 9.44
C GLN A 330 -8.86 7.48 10.30
N ASP A 331 -10.03 7.96 9.93
CA ASP A 331 -10.82 8.92 10.70
C ASP A 331 -11.15 8.38 12.12
N HIS A 332 -11.41 7.06 12.25
CA HIS A 332 -11.56 6.42 13.56
C HIS A 332 -10.36 6.68 14.46
N THR A 333 -9.15 6.49 13.94
CA THR A 333 -7.91 6.71 14.71
C THR A 333 -7.75 8.17 15.05
N LEU A 334 -7.93 9.08 14.10
CA LEU A 334 -7.84 10.53 14.34
C LEU A 334 -8.87 11.01 15.37
N PHE A 335 -10.16 10.77 15.10
CA PHE A 335 -11.23 11.37 15.88
C PHE A 335 -11.49 10.65 17.21
N ASN A 336 -11.38 9.31 17.24
CA ASN A 336 -11.76 8.52 18.42
C ASN A 336 -10.57 8.11 19.30
N VAL A 337 -9.40 7.81 18.72
CA VAL A 337 -8.21 7.40 19.47
C VAL A 337 -7.38 8.62 19.87
N MET A 338 -7.02 9.46 18.89
CA MET A 338 -6.17 10.64 19.09
C MET A 338 -6.96 11.86 19.54
N GLY A 339 -8.24 11.99 19.16
CA GLY A 339 -9.06 13.18 19.42
C GLY A 339 -8.68 14.37 18.59
N ASP A 340 -8.07 14.14 17.42
CA ASP A 340 -7.59 15.17 16.50
C ASP A 340 -8.58 15.40 15.36
N PHE A 341 -9.04 16.64 15.20
CA PHE A 341 -9.93 17.08 14.13
C PHE A 341 -9.28 18.17 13.26
N THR A 342 -7.94 18.31 13.33
CA THR A 342 -7.24 19.43 12.69
C THR A 342 -6.81 19.18 11.25
N ASN A 343 -6.95 18.00 10.71
CA ASN A 343 -6.38 17.59 9.41
C ASN A 343 -4.84 17.66 9.29
N SER A 344 -4.12 18.11 10.31
CA SER A 344 -2.68 18.31 10.21
C SER A 344 -1.92 17.02 9.90
N LEU A 345 -2.33 15.89 10.49
CA LEU A 345 -1.73 14.61 10.21
C LEU A 345 -2.02 14.15 8.79
N TRP A 346 -3.27 14.26 8.30
CA TRP A 346 -3.58 13.94 6.91
C TRP A 346 -2.77 14.78 5.93
N GLN A 347 -2.62 16.09 6.18
CA GLN A 347 -1.82 16.96 5.32
C GLN A 347 -0.34 16.55 5.29
N GLN A 348 0.24 16.17 6.43
CA GLN A 348 1.62 15.67 6.50
C GLN A 348 1.79 14.38 5.69
N GLN A 349 0.85 13.43 5.84
CA GLN A 349 0.86 12.17 5.09
C GLN A 349 0.68 12.41 3.58
N ILE A 350 -0.27 13.27 3.19
CA ILE A 350 -0.51 13.68 1.80
C ILE A 350 0.78 14.23 1.18
N GLN A 351 1.41 15.21 1.83
CA GLN A 351 2.64 15.83 1.32
C GLN A 351 3.79 14.82 1.22
N PHE A 352 3.88 13.91 2.19
CA PHE A 352 4.91 12.87 2.17
C PHE A 352 4.69 11.89 1.02
N ILE A 353 3.48 11.33 0.88
CA ILE A 353 3.14 10.34 -0.14
C ILE A 353 3.22 10.97 -1.54
N HIS A 354 2.73 12.19 -1.71
CA HIS A 354 2.81 12.93 -2.97
C HIS A 354 4.26 13.10 -3.47
N ARG A 355 5.17 13.51 -2.58
CA ARG A 355 6.61 13.63 -2.90
C ARG A 355 7.27 12.30 -3.32
N HIS A 356 6.66 11.17 -2.98
CA HIS A 356 7.17 9.85 -3.30
C HIS A 356 6.33 9.12 -4.36
N ASN A 357 5.46 9.85 -5.07
CA ASN A 357 4.62 9.33 -6.15
C ASN A 357 3.71 8.17 -5.73
N GLY A 358 3.29 8.11 -4.47
CA GLY A 358 2.56 6.99 -3.90
C GLY A 358 1.03 7.07 -4.05
N LEU A 359 0.37 6.03 -3.54
CA LEU A 359 -1.08 5.93 -3.39
C LEU A 359 -1.50 6.47 -2.02
N MET A 360 -2.44 7.41 -1.98
CA MET A 360 -3.14 7.88 -0.79
C MET A 360 -4.48 7.13 -0.70
N ASN A 361 -4.59 6.14 0.17
CA ASN A 361 -5.82 5.39 0.38
C ASN A 361 -6.45 5.81 1.71
N PHE A 362 -7.59 6.51 1.62
CA PHE A 362 -8.35 7.03 2.75
C PHE A 362 -9.45 6.08 3.18
N ILE A 363 -9.64 5.94 4.49
CA ILE A 363 -10.81 5.32 5.11
C ILE A 363 -11.54 6.37 5.92
N VAL A 364 -12.79 6.63 5.56
CA VAL A 364 -13.69 7.55 6.26
C VAL A 364 -15.03 6.86 6.48
N HIS A 365 -15.45 6.76 7.75
CA HIS A 365 -16.70 6.10 8.12
C HIS A 365 -17.85 7.10 8.16
N PRO A 366 -18.99 6.83 7.51
CA PRO A 366 -20.12 7.74 7.52
C PRO A 366 -20.64 8.09 8.93
N ASP A 367 -20.63 7.11 9.87
CA ASP A 367 -21.09 7.31 11.25
C ASP A 367 -20.11 8.14 12.10
N TYR A 368 -18.83 8.24 11.76
CA TYR A 368 -17.87 9.07 12.51
C TYR A 368 -17.91 10.53 12.10
N ILE A 369 -18.42 10.85 10.90
CA ILE A 369 -18.54 12.23 10.42
C ILE A 369 -19.94 12.83 10.61
N LEU A 370 -20.81 12.21 11.41
CA LEU A 370 -22.13 12.78 11.76
C LEU A 370 -22.00 14.09 12.55
N ARG A 371 -20.91 14.30 13.28
CA ARG A 371 -20.68 15.51 14.07
C ARG A 371 -20.12 16.63 13.21
N GLN A 372 -20.60 17.86 13.43
CA GLN A 372 -20.18 19.03 12.65
C GLN A 372 -18.66 19.20 12.57
N GLN A 373 -17.96 19.06 13.69
CA GLN A 373 -16.51 19.18 13.73
C GLN A 373 -15.79 18.16 12.84
N ALA A 374 -16.28 16.91 12.80
CA ALA A 374 -15.74 15.88 11.93
C ALA A 374 -16.07 16.14 10.46
N GLN A 375 -17.30 16.64 10.16
CA GLN A 375 -17.67 17.07 8.81
C GLN A 375 -16.78 18.22 8.31
N ASP A 376 -16.47 19.19 9.17
CA ASP A 376 -15.61 20.32 8.81
C ASP A 376 -14.19 19.84 8.50
N ALA A 377 -13.66 18.90 9.28
CA ALA A 377 -12.37 18.27 9.02
C ALA A 377 -12.40 17.48 7.68
N PHE A 378 -13.46 16.74 7.40
CA PHE A 378 -13.62 16.01 6.16
C PHE A 378 -13.77 16.94 4.95
N LYS A 379 -14.59 17.98 5.02
CA LYS A 379 -14.71 19.01 3.96
C LYS A 379 -13.36 19.69 3.68
N SER A 380 -12.59 19.98 4.72
CA SER A 380 -11.25 20.52 4.56
C SER A 380 -10.31 19.56 3.83
N LEU A 381 -10.38 18.24 4.12
CA LEU A 381 -9.65 17.21 3.39
C LEU A 381 -10.07 17.17 1.91
N LEU A 382 -11.36 17.11 1.63
CA LEU A 382 -11.87 17.11 0.25
C LEU A 382 -11.40 18.34 -0.53
N GLY A 383 -11.40 19.52 0.11
CA GLY A 383 -10.89 20.76 -0.47
C GLY A 383 -9.39 20.70 -0.80
N VAL A 384 -8.57 20.01 0.02
CA VAL A 384 -7.15 19.78 -0.28
C VAL A 384 -7.01 18.88 -1.50
N LEU A 385 -7.72 17.76 -1.55
CA LEU A 385 -7.65 16.81 -2.68
C LEU A 385 -8.12 17.46 -4.00
N GLY A 386 -9.19 18.25 -3.95
CA GLY A 386 -9.71 18.98 -5.10
C GLY A 386 -8.70 19.97 -5.68
N ARG A 387 -7.98 20.72 -4.83
CA ARG A 387 -6.89 21.61 -5.26
C ARG A 387 -5.72 20.84 -5.85
N MET A 388 -5.25 19.78 -5.20
CA MET A 388 -4.12 18.98 -5.69
C MET A 388 -4.41 18.32 -7.03
N ARG A 389 -5.67 17.96 -7.31
CA ARG A 389 -6.07 17.50 -8.64
C ARG A 389 -5.83 18.54 -9.71
N GLN A 390 -6.05 19.83 -9.42
CA GLN A 390 -5.92 20.93 -10.38
C GLN A 390 -4.49 21.46 -10.49
N GLU A 391 -3.78 21.55 -9.36
CA GLU A 391 -2.50 22.25 -9.25
C GLU A 391 -1.29 21.29 -9.27
N ASP A 392 -1.44 20.08 -8.70
CA ASP A 392 -0.34 19.15 -8.45
C ASP A 392 -0.43 17.86 -9.30
N ASN A 393 -1.33 17.82 -10.28
CA ASN A 393 -1.56 16.64 -11.12
C ASN A 393 -1.81 15.36 -10.32
N LEU A 394 -2.65 15.43 -9.28
CA LEU A 394 -3.09 14.29 -8.50
C LEU A 394 -4.19 13.53 -9.25
N TRP A 395 -4.01 12.22 -9.43
CA TRP A 395 -5.06 11.36 -9.97
C TRP A 395 -6.03 10.93 -8.87
N LEU A 396 -7.22 11.56 -8.82
CA LEU A 396 -8.34 11.12 -7.99
C LEU A 396 -9.10 10.04 -8.74
N ALA A 397 -9.17 8.84 -8.19
CA ALA A 397 -9.70 7.66 -8.87
C ALA A 397 -10.60 6.81 -7.97
N LEU A 398 -11.44 5.98 -8.59
CA LEU A 398 -12.07 4.87 -7.90
C LEU A 398 -11.07 3.73 -7.69
N PRO A 399 -11.17 2.95 -6.60
CA PRO A 399 -10.28 1.80 -6.37
C PRO A 399 -10.23 0.81 -7.56
N ARG A 400 -11.36 0.52 -8.22
CA ARG A 400 -11.41 -0.34 -9.42
C ARG A 400 -10.58 0.22 -10.58
N ASP A 401 -10.51 1.54 -10.72
CA ASP A 401 -9.74 2.16 -11.81
C ASP A 401 -8.24 2.09 -11.53
N VAL A 402 -7.84 2.23 -10.25
CA VAL A 402 -6.46 2.00 -9.81
C VAL A 402 -6.06 0.54 -10.00
N ASN A 403 -6.91 -0.41 -9.62
CA ASN A 403 -6.69 -1.84 -9.86
C ASN A 403 -6.51 -2.14 -11.35
N ARG A 404 -7.44 -1.63 -12.21
CA ARG A 404 -7.36 -1.81 -13.67
C ARG A 404 -6.06 -1.24 -14.22
N TRP A 405 -5.71 -0.02 -13.85
CA TRP A 405 -4.46 0.61 -14.29
C TRP A 405 -3.23 -0.19 -13.85
N TRP A 406 -3.20 -0.65 -12.60
CA TRP A 406 -2.06 -1.39 -12.08
C TRP A 406 -1.84 -2.72 -12.81
N ARG A 407 -2.93 -3.43 -13.16
CA ARG A 407 -2.90 -4.65 -13.99
C ARG A 407 -2.47 -4.36 -15.43
N GLN A 408 -3.02 -3.34 -16.05
CA GLN A 408 -2.62 -2.92 -17.39
C GLN A 408 -1.14 -2.56 -17.42
N ARG A 409 -0.69 -1.73 -16.47
CA ARG A 409 0.72 -1.36 -16.35
C ARG A 409 1.63 -2.59 -16.14
N ASP A 410 1.23 -3.55 -15.32
CA ASP A 410 2.00 -4.79 -15.11
C ASP A 410 2.10 -5.63 -16.39
N ALA A 411 1.08 -5.63 -17.23
CA ALA A 411 1.07 -6.32 -18.51
C ALA A 411 1.81 -5.57 -19.65
N MET A 412 2.05 -4.26 -19.50
CA MET A 412 2.77 -3.48 -20.50
C MET A 412 4.23 -3.92 -20.62
N THR A 413 4.79 -3.75 -21.82
CA THR A 413 6.20 -3.96 -22.10
C THR A 413 6.84 -2.66 -22.60
N LEU A 414 8.09 -2.45 -22.20
CA LEU A 414 8.92 -1.34 -22.65
C LEU A 414 10.02 -1.89 -23.56
N SER A 415 10.01 -1.53 -24.84
CA SER A 415 10.94 -2.01 -25.85
C SER A 415 11.61 -0.86 -26.59
N PHE A 416 12.86 -1.09 -27.04
CA PHE A 416 13.59 -0.11 -27.84
C PHE A 416 13.46 -0.46 -29.31
N ARG A 417 12.90 0.44 -30.12
CA ARG A 417 12.69 0.24 -31.58
C ARG A 417 13.24 1.40 -32.38
N GLY A 418 14.11 1.06 -33.32
CA GLY A 418 14.77 2.09 -34.12
C GLY A 418 15.70 2.96 -33.28
N SER A 419 15.21 4.12 -32.83
CA SER A 419 15.93 5.07 -31.97
C SER A 419 15.12 5.49 -30.77
N GLU A 420 13.96 4.85 -30.49
CA GLU A 420 13.00 5.31 -29.50
C GLU A 420 12.53 4.18 -28.58
N TRP A 421 12.17 4.55 -27.35
CA TRP A 421 11.51 3.68 -26.41
C TRP A 421 9.99 3.68 -26.65
N CYS A 422 9.42 2.49 -26.79
CA CYS A 422 8.00 2.29 -27.07
C CYS A 422 7.36 1.51 -25.92
N ILE A 423 6.21 1.98 -25.43
CA ILE A 423 5.38 1.27 -24.48
C ILE A 423 4.27 0.55 -25.24
N GLU A 424 4.12 -0.75 -25.03
CA GLU A 424 3.13 -1.59 -25.70
C GLU A 424 2.26 -2.33 -24.69
N GLY A 425 0.99 -2.52 -25.01
CA GLY A 425 0.00 -3.20 -24.19
C GLY A 425 -1.30 -2.41 -24.13
N GLU A 426 -2.32 -3.03 -23.52
CA GLU A 426 -3.61 -2.39 -23.29
C GLU A 426 -3.44 -1.20 -22.35
N GLY A 427 -4.01 -0.03 -22.69
CA GLY A 427 -3.93 1.21 -21.92
C GLY A 427 -2.61 1.98 -22.09
N SER A 428 -1.73 1.56 -23.02
CA SER A 428 -0.43 2.22 -23.26
C SER A 428 -0.57 3.68 -23.72
N GLU A 429 -1.70 4.06 -24.29
CA GLU A 429 -1.99 5.47 -24.66
C GLU A 429 -2.02 6.41 -23.44
N ARG A 430 -2.32 5.87 -22.27
CA ARG A 430 -2.30 6.60 -20.99
C ARG A 430 -0.95 6.50 -20.27
N ALA A 431 -0.10 5.58 -20.67
CA ALA A 431 1.22 5.41 -20.08
C ALA A 431 2.17 6.55 -20.46
N ARG A 432 3.14 6.82 -19.61
CA ARG A 432 4.21 7.77 -19.91
C ARG A 432 5.55 7.10 -19.66
N LEU A 433 6.47 7.35 -20.58
CA LEU A 433 7.88 6.99 -20.40
C LEU A 433 8.50 7.93 -19.37
N ALA A 434 9.27 7.35 -18.46
CA ALA A 434 10.05 8.08 -17.49
C ALA A 434 11.48 7.55 -17.42
N PHE A 435 12.38 8.34 -16.84
CA PHE A 435 13.78 7.98 -16.62
C PHE A 435 14.10 8.07 -15.14
N ALA A 436 14.72 7.02 -14.61
CA ALA A 436 15.32 6.99 -13.29
C ALA A 436 16.80 7.29 -13.42
N SER A 437 17.27 8.39 -12.82
CA SER A 437 18.64 8.89 -12.92
C SER A 437 19.26 9.13 -11.54
N LEU A 438 20.60 9.06 -11.46
CA LEU A 438 21.32 9.43 -10.25
C LEU A 438 21.69 10.92 -10.28
N LYS A 439 21.27 11.65 -9.24
CA LYS A 439 21.72 13.01 -8.97
C LYS A 439 22.12 13.14 -7.50
N GLU A 440 23.34 13.57 -7.25
CA GLU A 440 23.84 13.77 -5.87
C GLU A 440 23.54 12.60 -4.91
N ASP A 441 23.82 11.36 -5.38
CA ASP A 441 23.53 10.12 -4.66
C ASP A 441 22.04 9.86 -4.33
N GLN A 442 21.13 10.51 -5.04
CA GLN A 442 19.68 10.27 -4.95
C GLN A 442 19.11 9.80 -6.28
N LEU A 443 18.12 8.91 -6.22
CA LEU A 443 17.36 8.51 -7.39
C LEU A 443 16.29 9.58 -7.66
N VAL A 444 16.35 10.17 -8.85
CA VAL A 444 15.38 11.17 -9.32
C VAL A 444 14.68 10.67 -10.56
N TYR A 445 13.43 11.07 -10.73
CA TYR A 445 12.62 10.69 -11.88
C TYR A 445 12.31 11.90 -12.75
N SER A 446 12.32 11.69 -14.06
CA SER A 446 11.86 12.66 -15.05
C SER A 446 10.95 11.99 -16.07
N LEU A 447 9.82 12.62 -16.40
CA LEU A 447 8.96 12.19 -17.49
C LEU A 447 9.61 12.59 -18.82
N ALA A 448 9.48 11.72 -19.83
CA ALA A 448 9.85 12.09 -21.18
C ALA A 448 8.89 13.16 -21.72
N GLU A 449 9.43 14.19 -22.40
CA GLU A 449 8.60 15.19 -23.05
C GLU A 449 7.85 14.58 -24.24
N PRO A 450 6.55 14.87 -24.42
CA PRO A 450 5.81 14.42 -25.59
C PRO A 450 6.46 14.92 -26.88
N GLY A 451 6.87 14.01 -27.77
CA GLY A 451 7.43 14.35 -29.07
C GLY A 451 8.95 14.51 -29.15
N ASN A 452 9.68 14.43 -28.05
CA ASN A 452 11.13 14.29 -28.10
C ASN A 452 11.49 12.80 -28.19
N ALA A 453 11.93 12.35 -29.38
CA ALA A 453 12.64 11.09 -29.52
C ALA A 453 13.89 11.16 -28.64
N VAL A 454 13.86 10.46 -27.50
CA VAL A 454 15.05 10.40 -26.63
C VAL A 454 16.05 9.49 -27.33
N HIS A 455 17.00 10.10 -28.00
CA HIS A 455 18.07 9.41 -28.74
C HIS A 455 18.88 8.55 -27.74
N ALA A 456 19.16 7.32 -28.14
CA ALA A 456 19.94 6.32 -27.40
C ALA A 456 21.41 6.71 -27.10
N ASN A 457 21.81 7.96 -27.35
CA ASN A 457 23.18 8.43 -27.08
C ASN A 457 23.58 8.45 -25.61
N GLU A 458 22.64 8.27 -24.67
CA GLU A 458 22.93 8.21 -23.25
C GLU A 458 23.19 6.79 -22.72
N LEU A 459 23.02 5.75 -23.55
CA LEU A 459 23.39 4.36 -23.20
C LEU A 459 24.81 3.97 -23.70
N ASN A 460 25.50 4.84 -24.37
CA ASN A 460 26.84 4.56 -24.84
C ASN A 460 27.85 4.65 -23.69
N THR A 461 28.25 3.48 -23.23
CA THR A 461 29.47 3.25 -22.45
C THR A 461 30.62 3.99 -23.14
N SER A 462 31.27 4.92 -22.47
CA SER A 462 32.63 5.35 -22.78
C SER A 462 33.58 4.18 -22.57
N GLY A 463 33.50 3.20 -23.46
CA GLY A 463 34.55 2.28 -23.74
C GLY A 463 35.55 2.97 -24.66
N LYS A 464 36.52 3.66 -24.08
CA LYS A 464 37.76 4.00 -24.77
C LYS A 464 38.92 3.91 -23.79
N ASN A 465 39.73 2.92 -24.14
CA ASN A 465 41.18 2.70 -23.87
C ASN A 465 41.60 2.57 -22.42
#